data_8523228a061efaac8103fc93e44c0073
#
_entry.id   8523228a061efaac8103fc93e44c0073
#
_cell.length_a   1.000
_cell.length_b   1.000
_cell.length_c   1.000
_cell.angle_alpha   90.00
_cell.angle_beta   90.00
_cell.angle_gamma   90.00
#
_symmetry.space_group_name_H-M   'P 1'
#
loop_
_entity.id
_entity.type
_entity.pdbx_description
1 polymer ?
#
loop_
_entity_poly.entity_id
_entity_poly.type
_entity_poly.pdbx_seq_one_letter_code
_entity_poly.pdbx_strand_id
1 'polypeptide(L)' 'MSSSLHGSDAEVIAEQAEIYKRKGYANRADYLRGLAEENGVDLDIVLAISDILGPYEDFDGLVSMVEEATYM' A
#
# COMPACT_ATOMS: atom_id res chain seq x y z
N MET A 1 -0.44 -17.01 21.29
CA MET A 1 0.62 -16.16 20.81
C MET A 1 0.43 -15.82 19.35
N SER A 2 0.77 -16.76 18.49
CA SER A 2 0.63 -16.52 17.05
C SER A 2 -0.81 -16.22 16.66
N SER A 3 -1.77 -16.83 17.36
CA SER A 3 -3.17 -16.57 17.04
C SER A 3 -3.54 -15.10 17.31
N SER A 4 -2.96 -14.50 18.34
CA SER A 4 -3.19 -13.09 18.61
C SER A 4 -2.67 -12.22 17.49
N LEU A 5 -1.48 -12.55 16.99
CA LEU A 5 -0.90 -11.80 15.89
C LEU A 5 -1.75 -11.92 14.63
N HIS A 6 -2.24 -13.13 14.36
CA HIS A 6 -3.09 -13.33 13.21
C HIS A 6 -4.36 -12.51 13.29
N GLY A 7 -4.95 -12.45 14.47
CA GLY A 7 -6.13 -11.63 14.69
C GLY A 7 -5.86 -10.17 14.42
N SER A 8 -4.72 -9.65 14.93
CA SER A 8 -4.34 -8.26 14.72
C SER A 8 -4.11 -7.97 13.24
N ASP A 9 -3.44 -8.89 12.54
CA ASP A 9 -3.19 -8.70 11.11
C ASP A 9 -4.49 -8.63 10.32
N ALA A 10 -5.43 -9.51 10.63
CA ALA A 10 -6.71 -9.52 9.94
C ALA A 10 -7.48 -8.23 10.17
N GLU A 11 -7.43 -7.70 11.39
CA GLU A 11 -8.11 -6.45 11.70
C GLU A 11 -7.50 -5.28 10.95
N VAL A 12 -6.18 -5.21 10.91
CA VAL A 12 -5.49 -4.13 10.20
C VAL A 12 -5.80 -4.19 8.71
N ILE A 13 -5.79 -5.38 8.13
CA ILE A 13 -6.09 -5.53 6.71
C ILE A 13 -7.52 -5.09 6.42
N ALA A 14 -8.46 -5.45 7.29
CA ALA A 14 -9.86 -5.05 7.13
C ALA A 14 -10.01 -3.53 7.19
N GLU A 15 -9.32 -2.89 8.15
CA GLU A 15 -9.34 -1.44 8.28
C GLU A 15 -8.76 -0.77 7.06
N GLN A 16 -7.68 -1.31 6.53
CA GLN A 16 -7.05 -0.74 5.33
C GLN A 16 -7.94 -0.87 4.12
N ALA A 17 -8.69 -1.96 4.02
CA ALA A 17 -9.64 -2.13 2.91
C ALA A 17 -10.67 -1.01 2.89
N GLU A 18 -11.12 -0.58 4.07
CA GLU A 18 -12.05 0.53 4.16
C GLU A 18 -11.40 1.85 3.78
N ILE A 19 -10.13 2.02 4.15
CA ILE A 19 -9.42 3.24 3.82
C ILE A 19 -9.24 3.36 2.31
N TYR A 20 -8.93 2.27 1.62
CA TYR A 20 -8.83 2.30 0.16
C TYR A 20 -10.13 2.79 -0.45
N LYS A 21 -11.25 2.26 0.00
CA LYS A 21 -12.56 2.65 -0.52
C LYS A 21 -12.87 4.11 -0.25
N ARG A 22 -12.55 4.59 0.94
CA ARG A 22 -12.76 5.99 1.31
C ARG A 22 -11.95 6.93 0.42
N LYS A 23 -10.77 6.50 0.03
CA LYS A 23 -9.91 7.29 -0.84
C LYS A 23 -10.28 7.18 -2.32
N GLY A 24 -11.27 6.36 -2.64
CA GLY A 24 -11.77 6.23 -4.00
C GLY A 24 -11.20 5.05 -4.76
N TYR A 25 -10.59 4.09 -4.07
CA TYR A 25 -10.02 2.91 -4.71
C TYR A 25 -10.84 1.67 -4.37
N ALA A 26 -10.96 0.77 -5.32
CA ALA A 26 -11.74 -0.45 -5.12
C ALA A 26 -11.04 -1.41 -4.15
N ASN A 27 -9.71 -1.47 -4.20
CA ASN A 27 -8.93 -2.37 -3.38
C ASN A 27 -7.47 -1.91 -3.37
N ARG A 28 -6.61 -2.71 -2.75
CA ARG A 28 -5.19 -2.38 -2.65
C ARG A 28 -4.50 -2.31 -4.00
N ALA A 29 -4.82 -3.25 -4.89
CA ALA A 29 -4.22 -3.26 -6.23
C ALA A 29 -4.55 -1.97 -6.98
N ASP A 30 -5.78 -1.51 -6.85
CA ASP A 30 -6.22 -0.27 -7.47
C ASP A 30 -5.49 0.93 -6.88
N TYR A 31 -5.30 0.92 -5.56
CA TYR A 31 -4.56 1.97 -4.85
C TYR A 31 -3.10 2.03 -5.33
N LEU A 32 -2.46 0.89 -5.44
CA LEU A 32 -1.06 0.84 -5.89
C LEU A 32 -0.93 1.35 -7.32
N ARG A 33 -1.89 1.01 -8.17
CA ARG A 33 -1.90 1.51 -9.54
C ARG A 33 -2.07 3.02 -9.57
N GLY A 34 -2.95 3.55 -8.71
CA GLY A 34 -3.14 4.99 -8.59
C GLY A 34 -1.88 5.70 -8.15
N LEU A 35 -1.15 5.13 -7.19
CA LEU A 35 0.12 5.69 -6.75
C LEU A 35 1.11 5.78 -7.90
N ALA A 36 1.20 4.72 -8.69
CA ALA A 36 2.10 4.70 -9.83
C ALA A 36 1.76 5.79 -10.82
N GLU A 37 0.48 5.95 -11.13
CA GLU A 37 0.04 6.95 -12.10
C GLU A 37 0.24 8.36 -11.59
N GLU A 38 -0.09 8.61 -10.33
CA GLU A 38 0.01 9.94 -9.76
C GLU A 38 1.46 10.42 -9.66
N ASN A 39 2.37 9.49 -9.46
CA ASN A 39 3.77 9.84 -9.31
C ASN A 39 4.59 9.63 -10.59
N GLY A 40 3.98 9.13 -11.64
CA GLY A 40 4.68 8.88 -12.88
C GLY A 40 5.73 7.80 -12.77
N VAL A 41 5.50 6.82 -11.93
CA VAL A 41 6.42 5.70 -11.66
C VAL A 41 5.82 4.43 -12.23
N ASP A 42 6.67 3.53 -12.74
CA ASP A 42 6.19 2.25 -13.24
C ASP A 42 5.50 1.45 -12.16
N LEU A 43 4.39 0.82 -12.49
CA LEU A 43 3.65 0.01 -11.54
C LEU A 43 4.53 -1.11 -10.96
N ASP A 44 5.41 -1.69 -11.76
CA ASP A 44 6.31 -2.74 -11.28
C ASP A 44 7.18 -2.26 -10.12
N ILE A 45 7.61 -1.01 -10.17
CA ILE A 45 8.42 -0.42 -9.10
C ILE A 45 7.58 -0.27 -7.83
N VAL A 46 6.36 0.21 -7.98
CA VAL A 46 5.46 0.37 -6.83
C VAL A 46 5.17 -0.99 -6.20
N LEU A 47 4.91 -1.99 -7.03
CA LEU A 47 4.63 -3.34 -6.54
C LEU A 47 5.82 -3.93 -5.80
N ALA A 48 7.02 -3.73 -6.32
CA ALA A 48 8.24 -4.23 -5.67
C ALA A 48 8.44 -3.57 -4.31
N ILE A 49 8.27 -2.26 -4.23
CA ILE A 49 8.42 -1.54 -2.97
C ILE A 49 7.35 -1.98 -1.98
N SER A 50 6.11 -2.10 -2.43
CA SER A 50 5.01 -2.49 -1.57
C SER A 50 5.21 -3.90 -1.00
N ASP A 51 5.81 -4.79 -1.80
CA ASP A 51 6.07 -6.14 -1.37
C ASP A 51 7.15 -6.18 -0.28
N ILE A 52 8.16 -5.33 -0.39
CA ILE A 52 9.21 -5.25 0.61
C ILE A 52 8.70 -4.66 1.92
N LEU A 53 7.91 -3.59 1.84
CA LEU A 53 7.43 -2.88 3.02
C LEU A 53 6.23 -3.54 3.67
N GLY A 54 5.40 -4.20 2.89
CA GLY A 54 4.19 -4.82 3.40
C GLY A 54 3.01 -3.85 3.48
N PRO A 55 1.79 -4.39 3.68
CA PRO A 55 0.58 -3.55 3.63
C PRO A 55 0.47 -2.52 4.74
N TYR A 56 1.18 -2.71 5.84
CA TYR A 56 1.13 -1.76 6.96
C TYR A 56 1.74 -0.41 6.61
N GLU A 57 2.57 -0.35 5.58
CA GLU A 57 3.24 0.88 5.17
C GLU A 57 2.58 1.53 3.96
N ASP A 58 1.43 1.04 3.54
CA ASP A 58 0.78 1.52 2.31
C ASP A 58 0.48 3.01 2.32
N PHE A 59 0.18 3.57 3.48
CA PHE A 59 -0.18 4.99 3.58
C PHE A 59 0.91 5.84 4.21
N ASP A 60 2.08 5.28 4.41
CA ASP A 60 3.19 5.97 5.05
C ASP A 60 4.49 5.69 4.31
N GLY A 61 5.22 4.65 4.69
CA GLY A 61 6.51 4.35 4.08
C GLY A 61 6.44 4.14 2.58
N LEU A 62 5.41 3.47 2.11
CA LEU A 62 5.26 3.22 0.68
C LEU A 62 5.12 4.53 -0.09
N VAL A 63 4.29 5.45 0.39
CA VAL A 63 4.09 6.73 -0.27
C VAL A 63 5.40 7.49 -0.37
N SER A 64 6.15 7.54 0.74
CA SER A 64 7.43 8.22 0.77
C SER A 64 8.42 7.61 -0.23
N MET A 65 8.50 6.28 -0.27
CA MET A 65 9.43 5.60 -1.16
C MET A 65 9.05 5.82 -2.63
N VAL A 66 7.77 5.79 -2.95
CA VAL A 66 7.32 6.03 -4.31
C VAL A 66 7.61 7.45 -4.74
N GLU A 67 7.39 8.42 -3.83
CA GLU A 67 7.70 9.81 -4.12
C GLU A 67 9.19 10.01 -4.37
N GLU A 68 10.04 9.34 -3.59
CA GLU A 68 11.49 9.42 -3.80
C GLU A 68 11.89 8.80 -5.11
N ALA A 69 11.22 7.75 -5.53
CA ALA A 69 11.52 7.07 -6.78
C ALA A 69 11.31 7.98 -7.99
N THR A 70 10.47 9.01 -7.87
CA THR A 70 10.23 9.93 -8.98
C THR A 70 11.46 10.79 -9.29
N TYR A 71 12.40 10.87 -8.38
CA TYR A 71 13.61 11.68 -8.58
C TYR A 71 14.79 10.86 -9.08
N MET A 72 14.60 9.59 -9.28
CA MET A 72 15.65 8.72 -9.83
C MET A 72 15.44 8.45 -11.32
#